data_b86ad6736d68e9eb8a78286424997e16
#
_entry.id   b86ad6736d68e9eb8a78286424997e16
#
_cell.length_a   1.000
_cell.length_b   1.000
_cell.length_c   1.000
_cell.angle_alpha   90.00
_cell.angle_beta   90.00
_cell.angle_gamma   90.00
#
_symmetry.space_group_name_H-M   'P 1'
#
loop_
_entity.id
_entity.type
_entity.pdbx_description
1 polymer ?
#
loop_
_entity_poly.entity_id
_entity_poly.type
_entity_poly.pdbx_seq_one_letter_code
_entity_poly.pdbx_strand_id
1 'polypeptide(L)'
;MRGDDFFKLASLKKKIEDFNLYVAGLPSFAKNFSRDSIISAILMKDVEMLKNQLCFCALKQGIKKDSLTGEEPGKIFHEYPGFKLRGLSTEFNACDTTALFLIGHEFYQRWTNDKDLVKKQRENIQRGVNYILSHLRNFLFIDDPKFSNGQKFALKVTYWKDAWITSRKNNEPVYPVVYTLAHIQNMRALRSAAKILKSDYLRKISEKMIKALKKLHDLDFGFYIAIDKLGPIKGISSDMLHSLFYLEKSDINDEQLKKILNSSKILETEIGYRVLEPKLDSELKGGHYSNQVVPFEQAIIHIGAKKFELKKVQEVSSRILDVLDSEPEQFVIKNGSVKKSGPDPQLWTIATKKYFEKTIK
;
A
#
# COMPACT_ATOMS: atom_id res chain seq x y z
N MET A 1 18.96 -16.85 -10.85
CA MET A 1 17.52 -16.89 -11.23
C MET A 1 17.21 -18.27 -11.78
N ARG A 2 16.25 -18.99 -11.25
CA ARG A 2 15.74 -20.17 -11.94
C ARG A 2 15.08 -19.67 -13.23
N GLY A 3 15.30 -20.34 -14.36
CA GLY A 3 14.80 -19.87 -15.67
C GLY A 3 13.30 -19.56 -15.71
N ASP A 4 12.50 -20.26 -14.91
CA ASP A 4 11.05 -20.11 -14.80
C ASP A 4 10.60 -18.74 -14.27
N ASP A 5 11.27 -18.18 -13.24
CA ASP A 5 10.93 -16.87 -12.66
C ASP A 5 11.17 -15.72 -13.66
N PHE A 6 12.12 -15.89 -14.59
CA PHE A 6 12.37 -14.92 -15.65
C PHE A 6 11.23 -14.90 -16.67
N PHE A 7 10.77 -16.08 -17.10
CA PHE A 7 9.67 -16.17 -18.05
C PHE A 7 8.35 -15.63 -17.47
N LYS A 8 8.06 -15.91 -16.21
CA LYS A 8 6.85 -15.41 -15.52
C LYS A 8 6.88 -13.89 -15.40
N LEU A 9 7.98 -13.27 -14.99
CA LEU A 9 8.08 -11.82 -14.95
C LEU A 9 7.97 -11.20 -16.36
N ALA A 10 8.59 -11.84 -17.36
CA ALA A 10 8.51 -11.39 -18.74
C ALA A 10 7.08 -11.46 -19.29
N SER A 11 6.28 -12.46 -18.92
CA SER A 11 4.87 -12.58 -19.34
C SER A 11 3.99 -11.43 -18.82
N LEU A 12 4.34 -10.84 -17.68
CA LEU A 12 3.63 -9.69 -17.09
C LEU A 12 4.05 -8.36 -17.75
N LYS A 13 5.17 -8.31 -18.48
CA LYS A 13 5.63 -7.09 -19.16
C LYS A 13 4.77 -6.84 -20.40
N LYS A 14 4.19 -5.63 -20.48
CA LYS A 14 3.33 -5.20 -21.59
C LYS A 14 3.73 -3.81 -22.05
N LYS A 15 3.60 -3.57 -23.36
CA LYS A 15 3.64 -2.22 -23.89
C LYS A 15 2.27 -1.58 -23.69
N ILE A 16 2.21 -0.53 -22.88
CA ILE A 16 1.01 0.28 -22.65
C ILE A 16 1.37 1.70 -23.09
N GLU A 17 0.72 2.17 -24.17
CA GLU A 17 1.14 3.36 -24.87
C GLU A 17 2.63 3.23 -25.28
N ASP A 18 3.47 4.21 -24.94
CA ASP A 18 4.90 4.19 -25.25
C ASP A 18 5.77 3.61 -24.11
N PHE A 19 5.17 3.05 -23.07
CA PHE A 19 5.88 2.55 -21.89
C PHE A 19 5.92 1.02 -21.84
N ASN A 20 7.05 0.48 -21.43
CA ASN A 20 7.18 -0.91 -21.01
C ASN A 20 6.80 -1.02 -19.53
N LEU A 21 5.57 -1.41 -19.26
CA LEU A 21 5.02 -1.54 -17.93
C LEU A 21 4.74 -2.99 -17.57
N TYR A 22 4.37 -3.22 -16.33
CA TYR A 22 3.96 -4.53 -15.86
C TYR A 22 2.47 -4.51 -15.49
N VAL A 23 1.76 -5.59 -15.83
CA VAL A 23 0.41 -5.83 -15.34
C VAL A 23 0.49 -6.52 -13.98
N ALA A 24 -0.55 -6.36 -13.14
CA ALA A 24 -0.52 -6.85 -11.77
C ALA A 24 -0.51 -8.38 -11.68
N GLY A 25 -1.31 -9.04 -12.52
CA GLY A 25 -1.38 -10.51 -12.50
C GLY A 25 -2.23 -11.09 -13.64
N LEU A 26 -1.92 -12.32 -14.01
CA LEU A 26 -2.63 -13.00 -15.10
C LEU A 26 -3.42 -14.22 -14.56
N PRO A 27 -4.60 -14.51 -15.15
CA PRO A 27 -5.25 -13.74 -16.22
C PRO A 27 -6.09 -12.56 -15.73
N SER A 28 -6.47 -12.50 -14.44
CA SER A 28 -7.56 -11.65 -13.94
C SER A 28 -7.21 -10.17 -13.85
N PHE A 29 -5.94 -9.82 -13.55
CA PHE A 29 -5.48 -8.44 -13.38
C PHE A 29 -4.48 -8.06 -14.48
N ALA A 30 -4.87 -8.30 -15.75
CA ALA A 30 -4.05 -7.97 -16.92
C ALA A 30 -4.00 -6.47 -17.24
N LYS A 31 -3.90 -5.62 -16.21
CA LYS A 31 -3.84 -4.17 -16.26
C LYS A 31 -2.68 -3.65 -15.42
N ASN A 32 -2.27 -2.40 -15.67
CA ASN A 32 -1.27 -1.75 -14.85
C ASN A 32 -1.92 -1.18 -13.58
N PHE A 33 -1.48 -1.67 -12.43
CA PHE A 33 -1.80 -1.12 -11.11
C PHE A 33 -0.59 -0.35 -10.60
N SER A 34 -0.78 0.93 -10.31
CA SER A 34 0.33 1.81 -9.90
C SER A 34 0.95 1.36 -8.57
N ARG A 35 0.14 0.92 -7.62
CA ARG A 35 0.58 0.38 -6.32
C ARG A 35 1.45 -0.85 -6.51
N ASP A 36 0.94 -1.85 -7.21
CA ASP A 36 1.63 -3.13 -7.45
C ASP A 36 2.97 -2.93 -8.12
N SER A 37 2.99 -2.08 -9.16
CA SER A 37 4.20 -1.83 -9.93
C SER A 37 5.25 -1.07 -9.12
N ILE A 38 4.86 -0.01 -8.37
CA ILE A 38 5.82 0.76 -7.56
C ILE A 38 6.38 -0.09 -6.41
N ILE A 39 5.51 -0.81 -5.66
CA ILE A 39 5.94 -1.68 -4.57
C ILE A 39 6.85 -2.79 -5.09
N SER A 40 6.47 -3.45 -6.19
CA SER A 40 7.28 -4.51 -6.79
C SER A 40 8.65 -4.02 -7.25
N ALA A 41 8.70 -2.86 -7.89
CA ALA A 41 9.97 -2.24 -8.27
C ALA A 41 10.86 -1.94 -7.05
N ILE A 42 10.26 -1.48 -5.95
CA ILE A 42 10.99 -1.23 -4.70
C ILE A 42 11.52 -2.54 -4.10
N LEU A 43 10.71 -3.58 -4.00
CA LEU A 43 11.10 -4.89 -3.47
C LEU A 43 12.22 -5.52 -4.30
N MET A 44 12.12 -5.47 -5.61
CA MET A 44 13.14 -6.01 -6.52
C MET A 44 14.38 -5.12 -6.62
N LYS A 45 14.30 -3.86 -6.19
CA LYS A 45 15.27 -2.81 -6.48
C LYS A 45 15.51 -2.66 -8.00
N ASP A 46 14.41 -2.73 -8.76
CA ASP A 46 14.43 -2.60 -10.22
C ASP A 46 14.25 -1.13 -10.61
N VAL A 47 15.38 -0.49 -10.94
CA VAL A 47 15.45 0.95 -11.26
C VAL A 47 14.71 1.28 -12.55
N GLU A 48 14.80 0.41 -13.58
CA GLU A 48 14.14 0.65 -14.87
C GLU A 48 12.63 0.54 -14.73
N MET A 49 12.14 -0.52 -14.08
CA MET A 49 10.72 -0.69 -13.79
C MET A 49 10.16 0.50 -13.01
N LEU A 50 10.88 0.93 -11.95
CA LEU A 50 10.46 2.07 -11.14
C LEU A 50 10.39 3.35 -11.97
N LYS A 51 11.41 3.64 -12.78
CA LYS A 51 11.44 4.81 -13.67
C LYS A 51 10.28 4.83 -14.64
N ASN A 52 10.04 3.72 -15.35
CA ASN A 52 8.95 3.62 -16.32
C ASN A 52 7.59 3.82 -15.65
N GLN A 53 7.38 3.21 -14.48
CA GLN A 53 6.13 3.36 -13.74
C GLN A 53 5.93 4.81 -13.25
N LEU A 54 6.96 5.46 -12.72
CA LEU A 54 6.88 6.86 -12.28
C LEU A 54 6.60 7.81 -13.46
N CYS A 55 7.20 7.56 -14.62
CA CYS A 55 6.92 8.33 -15.83
C CYS A 55 5.46 8.16 -16.29
N PHE A 56 4.95 6.94 -16.27
CA PHE A 56 3.56 6.67 -16.65
C PHE A 56 2.57 7.26 -15.63
N CYS A 57 2.87 7.15 -14.33
CA CYS A 57 2.08 7.81 -13.28
C CYS A 57 2.03 9.34 -13.47
N ALA A 58 3.16 9.97 -13.83
CA ALA A 58 3.22 11.40 -14.10
C ALA A 58 2.40 11.82 -15.33
N LEU A 59 2.43 10.99 -16.40
CA LEU A 59 1.64 11.22 -17.61
C LEU A 59 0.14 11.13 -17.35
N LYS A 60 -0.29 10.16 -16.54
CA LYS A 60 -1.71 9.87 -16.23
C LYS A 60 -2.20 10.51 -14.93
N GLN A 61 -1.41 11.40 -14.34
CA GLN A 61 -1.78 12.09 -13.11
C GLN A 61 -3.05 12.91 -13.30
N GLY A 62 -4.00 12.80 -12.36
CA GLY A 62 -5.26 13.51 -12.37
C GLY A 62 -5.10 15.03 -12.47
N ILE A 63 -5.95 15.66 -13.27
CA ILE A 63 -5.93 17.10 -13.54
C ILE A 63 -7.25 17.80 -13.20
N LYS A 64 -8.33 17.07 -13.06
CA LYS A 64 -9.69 17.57 -12.80
C LYS A 64 -10.35 16.82 -11.65
N LYS A 65 -11.50 17.32 -11.22
CA LYS A 65 -12.41 16.58 -10.33
C LYS A 65 -13.43 15.84 -11.17
N ASP A 66 -13.51 14.52 -10.98
CA ASP A 66 -14.45 13.67 -11.71
C ASP A 66 -15.06 12.63 -10.78
N SER A 67 -16.36 12.78 -10.53
CA SER A 67 -17.13 11.91 -9.64
C SER A 67 -17.28 10.47 -10.15
N LEU A 68 -17.13 10.24 -11.47
CA LEU A 68 -17.28 8.92 -12.07
C LEU A 68 -16.04 8.05 -11.91
N THR A 69 -14.87 8.67 -11.94
CA THR A 69 -13.58 7.98 -11.84
C THR A 69 -12.92 8.12 -10.45
N GLY A 70 -13.35 9.10 -9.66
CA GLY A 70 -12.68 9.48 -8.41
C GLY A 70 -11.40 10.28 -8.66
N GLU A 71 -11.22 10.84 -9.88
CA GLU A 71 -10.09 11.70 -10.25
C GLU A 71 -10.11 13.01 -9.47
N GLU A 72 -8.92 13.44 -9.07
CA GLU A 72 -8.67 14.71 -8.41
C GLU A 72 -7.35 15.30 -8.90
N PRO A 73 -7.21 16.64 -8.94
CA PRO A 73 -5.95 17.26 -9.35
C PRO A 73 -4.76 16.77 -8.51
N GLY A 74 -3.76 16.19 -9.18
CA GLY A 74 -2.55 15.67 -8.53
C GLY A 74 -2.63 14.23 -8.03
N LYS A 75 -3.80 13.60 -8.03
CA LYS A 75 -3.97 12.19 -7.65
C LYS A 75 -3.33 11.26 -8.66
N ILE A 76 -2.71 10.19 -8.20
CA ILE A 76 -2.21 9.10 -9.05
C ILE A 76 -3.29 8.02 -9.17
N PHE A 77 -3.44 7.47 -10.36
CA PHE A 77 -4.43 6.43 -10.62
C PHE A 77 -4.17 5.16 -9.80
N HIS A 78 -5.22 4.40 -9.54
CA HIS A 78 -5.16 3.07 -8.93
C HIS A 78 -4.74 2.03 -9.98
N GLU A 79 -5.54 1.92 -11.03
CA GLU A 79 -5.32 1.00 -12.15
C GLU A 79 -5.62 1.68 -13.49
N TYR A 80 -4.96 1.23 -14.55
CA TYR A 80 -5.15 1.80 -15.89
C TYR A 80 -5.25 0.71 -16.96
N PRO A 81 -6.32 0.78 -17.77
CA PRO A 81 -7.56 1.55 -17.58
C PRO A 81 -8.38 0.99 -16.41
N GLY A 82 -9.24 1.81 -15.78
CA GLY A 82 -10.10 1.39 -14.68
C GLY A 82 -11.15 0.34 -15.07
N PHE A 83 -11.66 -0.40 -14.10
CA PHE A 83 -12.86 -1.24 -14.24
C PHE A 83 -14.12 -0.42 -14.02
N LYS A 84 -15.22 -0.84 -14.65
CA LYS A 84 -16.55 -0.34 -14.29
C LYS A 84 -17.12 -1.20 -13.16
N LEU A 85 -17.34 -0.60 -12.02
CA LEU A 85 -17.91 -1.25 -10.84
C LEU A 85 -18.98 -0.35 -10.21
N ARG A 86 -20.19 -0.87 -10.00
CA ARG A 86 -21.31 -0.12 -9.40
C ARG A 86 -21.64 1.19 -10.14
N GLY A 87 -21.45 1.22 -11.47
CA GLY A 87 -21.69 2.40 -12.31
C GLY A 87 -20.59 3.46 -12.28
N LEU A 88 -19.46 3.20 -11.59
CA LEU A 88 -18.30 4.07 -11.46
C LEU A 88 -17.06 3.39 -12.02
N SER A 89 -15.98 4.15 -12.26
CA SER A 89 -14.67 3.60 -12.59
C SER A 89 -13.79 3.47 -11.35
N THR A 90 -12.99 2.41 -11.29
CA THR A 90 -11.99 2.20 -10.24
C THR A 90 -10.69 2.97 -10.48
N GLU A 91 -10.57 3.69 -11.59
CA GLU A 91 -9.31 4.24 -12.10
C GLU A 91 -8.54 5.10 -11.10
N PHE A 92 -9.23 5.93 -10.33
CA PHE A 92 -8.63 6.78 -9.30
C PHE A 92 -9.08 6.42 -7.87
N ASN A 93 -9.56 5.19 -7.66
CA ASN A 93 -10.09 4.76 -6.35
C ASN A 93 -9.00 4.22 -5.41
N ALA A 94 -7.90 4.97 -5.25
CA ALA A 94 -6.88 4.67 -4.26
C ALA A 94 -6.37 5.95 -3.59
N CYS A 95 -6.25 5.94 -2.27
CA CYS A 95 -5.77 7.08 -1.48
C CYS A 95 -4.28 6.96 -1.08
N ASP A 96 -3.63 5.85 -1.43
CA ASP A 96 -2.23 5.54 -1.11
C ASP A 96 -1.29 5.61 -2.33
N THR A 97 -1.81 5.56 -3.56
CA THR A 97 -0.99 5.55 -4.79
C THR A 97 -0.18 6.83 -5.00
N THR A 98 -0.76 7.99 -4.67
CA THR A 98 -0.04 9.28 -4.74
C THR A 98 1.11 9.32 -3.73
N ALA A 99 0.90 8.74 -2.54
CA ALA A 99 1.98 8.59 -1.56
C ALA A 99 3.11 7.71 -2.10
N LEU A 100 2.78 6.57 -2.69
CA LEU A 100 3.77 5.66 -3.27
C LEU A 100 4.54 6.29 -4.43
N PHE A 101 3.90 7.11 -5.26
CA PHE A 101 4.56 7.87 -6.33
C PHE A 101 5.65 8.79 -5.77
N LEU A 102 5.37 9.57 -4.73
CA LEU A 102 6.35 10.46 -4.10
C LEU A 102 7.47 9.68 -3.40
N ILE A 103 7.14 8.58 -2.72
CA ILE A 103 8.10 7.68 -2.08
C ILE A 103 9.00 7.02 -3.15
N GLY A 104 8.41 6.59 -4.27
CA GLY A 104 9.12 6.00 -5.40
C GLY A 104 10.20 6.94 -5.97
N HIS A 105 9.91 8.24 -6.09
CA HIS A 105 10.89 9.23 -6.53
C HIS A 105 12.09 9.36 -5.57
N GLU A 106 11.85 9.31 -4.25
CA GLU A 106 12.96 9.30 -3.28
C GLU A 106 13.80 8.03 -3.41
N PHE A 107 13.17 6.85 -3.57
CA PHE A 107 13.90 5.60 -3.78
C PHE A 107 14.71 5.64 -5.07
N TYR A 108 14.11 6.07 -6.17
CA TYR A 108 14.80 6.20 -7.46
C TYR A 108 16.03 7.12 -7.35
N GLN A 109 15.85 8.33 -6.84
CA GLN A 109 16.96 9.29 -6.68
C GLN A 109 18.06 8.76 -5.77
N ARG A 110 17.70 8.09 -4.66
CA ARG A 110 18.66 7.52 -3.72
C ARG A 110 19.47 6.37 -4.32
N TRP A 111 18.88 5.56 -5.19
CA TRP A 111 19.57 4.42 -5.80
C TRP A 111 20.46 4.79 -6.97
N THR A 112 20.03 5.78 -7.75
CA THR A 112 20.71 6.17 -8.99
C THR A 112 21.57 7.40 -8.86
N ASN A 113 21.36 8.19 -7.81
CA ASN A 113 21.87 9.57 -7.68
C ASN A 113 21.45 10.49 -8.86
N ASP A 114 20.51 10.04 -9.70
CA ASP A 114 19.97 10.78 -10.84
C ASP A 114 18.91 11.79 -10.35
N LYS A 115 19.18 13.07 -10.61
CA LYS A 115 18.27 14.18 -10.29
C LYS A 115 17.41 14.59 -11.48
N ASP A 116 17.69 14.10 -12.67
CA ASP A 116 17.02 14.57 -13.89
C ASP A 116 15.55 14.13 -13.94
N LEU A 117 15.23 12.91 -13.50
CA LEU A 117 13.84 12.47 -13.40
C LEU A 117 13.04 13.39 -12.47
N VAL A 118 13.56 13.66 -11.28
CA VAL A 118 12.94 14.58 -10.30
C VAL A 118 12.79 15.99 -10.89
N LYS A 119 13.81 16.48 -11.59
CA LYS A 119 13.79 17.79 -12.24
C LYS A 119 12.71 17.86 -13.34
N LYS A 120 12.64 16.84 -14.20
CA LYS A 120 11.65 16.73 -15.27
C LYS A 120 10.22 16.63 -14.75
N GLN A 121 10.01 15.92 -13.63
CA GLN A 121 8.69 15.68 -13.05
C GLN A 121 8.40 16.58 -11.83
N ARG A 122 9.13 17.69 -11.69
CA ARG A 122 8.98 18.60 -10.54
C ARG A 122 7.54 19.07 -10.34
N GLU A 123 6.85 19.41 -11.42
CA GLU A 123 5.44 19.84 -11.38
C GLU A 123 4.50 18.71 -10.96
N ASN A 124 4.74 17.48 -11.45
CA ASN A 124 3.96 16.31 -11.05
C ASN A 124 4.13 16.00 -9.55
N ILE A 125 5.37 16.06 -9.07
CA ILE A 125 5.68 15.90 -7.64
C ILE A 125 4.95 16.97 -6.84
N GLN A 126 5.00 18.23 -7.26
CA GLN A 126 4.31 19.33 -6.56
C GLN A 126 2.79 19.16 -6.58
N ARG A 127 2.19 18.71 -7.70
CA ARG A 127 0.75 18.40 -7.77
C ARG A 127 0.38 17.26 -6.82
N GLY A 128 1.20 16.19 -6.75
CA GLY A 128 1.00 15.10 -5.78
C GLY A 128 1.08 15.58 -4.32
N VAL A 129 2.03 16.47 -4.03
CA VAL A 129 2.12 17.14 -2.71
C VAL A 129 0.84 17.94 -2.43
N ASN A 130 0.38 18.75 -3.37
CA ASN A 130 -0.82 19.57 -3.21
C ASN A 130 -2.08 18.71 -2.99
N TYR A 131 -2.19 17.57 -3.69
CA TYR A 131 -3.24 16.58 -3.43
C TYR A 131 -3.23 16.15 -1.97
N ILE A 132 -2.08 15.70 -1.44
CA ILE A 132 -1.98 15.27 -0.04
C ILE A 132 -2.35 16.42 0.92
N LEU A 133 -1.83 17.63 0.69
CA LEU A 133 -2.10 18.79 1.54
C LEU A 133 -3.59 19.17 1.55
N SER A 134 -4.28 19.07 0.40
CA SER A 134 -5.71 19.39 0.30
C SER A 134 -6.60 18.43 1.10
N HIS A 135 -6.13 17.21 1.34
CA HIS A 135 -6.81 16.17 2.11
C HIS A 135 -6.53 16.24 3.63
N LEU A 136 -5.64 17.13 4.09
CA LEU A 136 -5.34 17.23 5.51
C LEU A 136 -6.45 17.99 6.28
N ARG A 137 -6.91 17.36 7.36
CA ARG A 137 -7.77 18.01 8.36
C ARG A 137 -7.19 17.74 9.75
N ASN A 138 -6.82 18.79 10.46
CA ASN A 138 -6.10 18.67 11.74
C ASN A 138 -4.87 17.75 11.65
N PHE A 139 -4.15 17.80 10.53
CA PHE A 139 -2.98 16.99 10.16
C PHE A 139 -3.25 15.50 10.02
N LEU A 140 -4.49 15.04 9.95
CA LEU A 140 -4.86 13.70 9.53
C LEU A 140 -5.20 13.73 8.03
N PHE A 141 -4.70 12.75 7.29
CA PHE A 141 -5.07 12.54 5.88
C PHE A 141 -6.45 11.89 5.83
N ILE A 142 -7.38 12.55 5.21
CA ILE A 142 -8.79 12.14 5.10
C ILE A 142 -9.06 11.72 3.66
N ASP A 143 -9.75 10.60 3.48
CA ASP A 143 -10.35 10.22 2.19
C ASP A 143 -11.86 10.45 2.23
N ASP A 144 -12.37 11.10 1.16
CA ASP A 144 -13.81 11.39 1.01
C ASP A 144 -14.13 11.53 -0.49
N PRO A 145 -15.13 10.81 -1.02
CA PRO A 145 -15.53 10.95 -2.42
C PRO A 145 -15.95 12.38 -2.81
N LYS A 146 -16.32 13.22 -1.85
CA LYS A 146 -16.65 14.64 -2.10
C LYS A 146 -15.46 15.44 -2.64
N PHE A 147 -14.22 15.02 -2.41
CA PHE A 147 -13.06 15.70 -2.97
C PHE A 147 -13.03 15.63 -4.51
N SER A 148 -13.55 14.56 -5.08
CA SER A 148 -13.76 14.38 -6.54
C SER A 148 -15.17 14.77 -7.01
N ASN A 149 -15.96 15.51 -6.22
CA ASN A 149 -17.37 15.83 -6.44
C ASN A 149 -18.29 14.59 -6.46
N GLY A 150 -17.84 13.45 -5.93
CA GLY A 150 -18.62 12.21 -5.85
C GLY A 150 -19.39 12.08 -4.54
N GLN A 151 -20.27 11.07 -4.49
CA GLN A 151 -20.98 10.66 -3.27
C GLN A 151 -20.44 9.34 -2.72
N LYS A 152 -19.82 8.51 -3.57
CA LYS A 152 -19.22 7.22 -3.25
C LYS A 152 -18.07 6.92 -4.21
N PHE A 153 -17.22 6.01 -3.82
CA PHE A 153 -16.22 5.40 -4.71
C PHE A 153 -16.74 4.10 -5.33
N ALA A 154 -16.10 3.66 -6.42
CA ALA A 154 -16.37 2.34 -6.98
C ALA A 154 -15.95 1.22 -6.01
N LEU A 155 -14.78 1.36 -5.37
CA LEU A 155 -14.31 0.46 -4.32
C LEU A 155 -14.89 0.90 -2.96
N LYS A 156 -15.17 -0.06 -2.08
CA LYS A 156 -15.67 0.21 -0.73
C LYS A 156 -14.60 0.72 0.23
N VAL A 157 -13.36 0.32 -0.03
CA VAL A 157 -12.16 0.69 0.69
C VAL A 157 -11.11 1.09 -0.32
N THR A 158 -10.43 2.20 -0.11
CA THR A 158 -9.59 2.88 -1.12
C THR A 158 -8.08 2.85 -0.79
N TYR A 159 -7.64 1.99 0.11
CA TYR A 159 -6.22 1.73 0.32
C TYR A 159 -5.91 0.26 -0.02
N TRP A 160 -4.69 -0.21 0.15
CA TRP A 160 -4.17 -1.47 -0.40
C TRP A 160 -5.05 -2.71 -0.17
N LYS A 161 -5.87 -2.73 0.89
CA LYS A 161 -6.75 -3.88 1.14
C LYS A 161 -7.90 -3.99 0.13
N ASP A 162 -8.39 -2.89 -0.43
CA ASP A 162 -9.50 -2.84 -1.41
C ASP A 162 -10.75 -3.67 -1.00
N ALA A 163 -10.81 -4.10 0.24
CA ALA A 163 -11.74 -5.08 0.78
C ALA A 163 -12.38 -4.62 2.10
N TRP A 164 -13.28 -5.42 2.61
CA TRP A 164 -14.01 -5.09 3.83
C TRP A 164 -13.08 -5.04 5.05
N ILE A 165 -13.23 -3.98 5.83
CA ILE A 165 -12.49 -3.75 7.09
C ILE A 165 -13.44 -3.49 8.26
N THR A 166 -14.75 -3.51 8.01
CA THR A 166 -15.79 -3.22 8.99
C THR A 166 -17.06 -3.98 8.65
N SER A 167 -17.79 -4.43 9.67
CA SER A 167 -19.11 -5.04 9.57
C SER A 167 -20.26 -4.01 9.56
N ARG A 168 -19.96 -2.71 9.46
CA ARG A 168 -20.97 -1.65 9.34
C ARG A 168 -21.82 -1.86 8.09
N LYS A 169 -22.95 -1.14 8.01
CA LYS A 169 -23.89 -1.24 6.89
C LYS A 169 -23.17 -1.23 5.54
N ASN A 170 -23.45 -2.20 4.70
CA ASN A 170 -22.84 -2.43 3.39
C ASN A 170 -21.32 -2.78 3.43
N ASN A 171 -20.76 -3.07 4.59
CA ASN A 171 -19.31 -3.30 4.78
C ASN A 171 -18.45 -2.15 4.22
N GLU A 172 -18.92 -0.93 4.37
CA GLU A 172 -18.24 0.28 3.94
C GLU A 172 -17.99 1.19 5.15
N PRO A 173 -16.85 1.90 5.22
CA PRO A 173 -16.68 3.00 6.16
C PRO A 173 -17.63 4.15 5.79
N VAL A 174 -18.01 4.94 6.79
CA VAL A 174 -18.86 6.12 6.56
C VAL A 174 -17.96 7.34 6.37
N TYR A 175 -17.87 7.80 5.15
CA TYR A 175 -16.99 8.93 4.80
C TYR A 175 -17.37 10.24 5.52
N PRO A 176 -16.40 11.13 5.84
CA PRO A 176 -14.96 10.98 5.57
C PRO A 176 -14.30 9.90 6.44
N VAL A 177 -13.20 9.32 5.93
CA VAL A 177 -12.45 8.26 6.62
C VAL A 177 -10.96 8.60 6.67
N VAL A 178 -10.32 8.24 7.78
CA VAL A 178 -8.85 8.20 7.95
C VAL A 178 -8.45 6.74 8.06
N TYR A 179 -7.87 6.16 7.03
CA TYR A 179 -7.20 4.87 7.13
C TYR A 179 -5.83 5.08 7.76
N THR A 180 -5.54 4.36 8.84
CA THR A 180 -4.30 4.59 9.61
C THR A 180 -3.06 4.35 8.76
N LEU A 181 -3.01 3.24 8.00
CA LEU A 181 -1.87 2.95 7.14
C LEU A 181 -1.72 3.99 6.02
N ALA A 182 -2.82 4.39 5.35
CA ALA A 182 -2.77 5.42 4.32
C ALA A 182 -2.31 6.78 4.87
N HIS A 183 -2.74 7.15 6.10
CA HIS A 183 -2.22 8.34 6.77
C HIS A 183 -0.71 8.29 6.95
N ILE A 184 -0.17 7.16 7.43
CA ILE A 184 1.27 6.95 7.63
C ILE A 184 2.01 6.99 6.28
N GLN A 185 1.47 6.39 5.23
CA GLN A 185 2.03 6.44 3.88
C GLN A 185 2.09 7.87 3.34
N ASN A 186 1.02 8.65 3.48
CA ASN A 186 0.97 10.04 3.04
C ASN A 186 1.90 10.95 3.86
N MET A 187 2.04 10.70 5.16
CA MET A 187 3.04 11.35 6.00
C MET A 187 4.46 11.05 5.49
N ARG A 188 4.78 9.78 5.23
CA ARG A 188 6.07 9.36 4.69
C ARG A 188 6.34 9.97 3.31
N ALA A 189 5.31 10.10 2.48
CA ALA A 189 5.38 10.75 1.17
C ALA A 189 5.77 12.22 1.28
N LEU A 190 5.21 12.97 2.23
CA LEU A 190 5.62 14.37 2.47
C LEU A 190 7.06 14.47 2.97
N ARG A 191 7.56 13.51 3.78
CA ARG A 191 8.99 13.44 4.12
C ARG A 191 9.86 13.19 2.89
N SER A 192 9.45 12.29 1.99
CA SER A 192 10.13 12.03 0.73
C SER A 192 10.17 13.29 -0.14
N ALA A 193 9.02 13.94 -0.32
CA ALA A 193 8.92 15.18 -1.07
C ALA A 193 9.76 16.31 -0.44
N ALA A 194 9.80 16.41 0.89
CA ALA A 194 10.62 17.39 1.61
C ALA A 194 12.12 17.23 1.28
N LYS A 195 12.62 15.99 1.21
CA LYS A 195 14.00 15.70 0.82
C LYS A 195 14.27 16.05 -0.65
N ILE A 196 13.37 15.61 -1.55
CA ILE A 196 13.50 15.80 -3.00
C ILE A 196 13.46 17.30 -3.36
N LEU A 197 12.48 18.03 -2.81
CA LEU A 197 12.24 19.44 -3.09
C LEU A 197 13.03 20.38 -2.19
N LYS A 198 13.76 19.85 -1.21
CA LYS A 198 14.50 20.62 -0.18
C LYS A 198 13.58 21.60 0.57
N SER A 199 12.42 21.14 1.03
CA SER A 199 11.36 21.97 1.63
C SER A 199 11.23 21.74 3.13
N ASP A 200 11.65 22.72 3.92
CA ASP A 200 11.42 22.73 5.38
C ASP A 200 9.93 22.80 5.75
N TYR A 201 9.14 23.45 4.91
CA TYR A 201 7.69 23.49 5.10
C TYR A 201 7.08 22.08 5.10
N LEU A 202 7.39 21.27 4.09
CA LEU A 202 6.88 19.89 3.99
C LEU A 202 7.39 19.00 5.13
N ARG A 203 8.65 19.20 5.56
CA ARG A 203 9.20 18.52 6.72
C ARG A 203 8.37 18.83 7.98
N LYS A 204 8.10 20.11 8.26
CA LYS A 204 7.28 20.53 9.40
C LYS A 204 5.84 19.99 9.34
N ILE A 205 5.24 19.93 8.15
CA ILE A 205 3.89 19.33 7.99
C ILE A 205 3.94 17.83 8.31
N SER A 206 4.92 17.10 7.81
CA SER A 206 5.05 15.65 8.11
C SER A 206 5.25 15.40 9.61
N GLU A 207 6.00 16.24 10.32
CA GLU A 207 6.16 16.17 11.78
C GLU A 207 4.83 16.41 12.53
N LYS A 208 3.99 17.34 12.03
CA LYS A 208 2.65 17.54 12.59
C LYS A 208 1.73 16.36 12.31
N MET A 209 1.85 15.69 11.15
CA MET A 209 1.12 14.47 10.85
C MET A 209 1.52 13.32 11.78
N ILE A 210 2.82 13.18 12.11
CA ILE A 210 3.27 12.20 13.12
C ILE A 210 2.66 12.51 14.49
N LYS A 211 2.66 13.76 14.92
CA LYS A 211 2.03 14.14 16.19
C LYS A 211 0.52 13.84 16.20
N ALA A 212 -0.14 13.95 15.04
CA ALA A 212 -1.56 13.62 14.90
C ALA A 212 -1.83 12.10 14.94
N LEU A 213 -0.82 11.26 14.67
CA LEU A 213 -0.93 9.79 14.69
C LEU A 213 -1.43 9.27 16.06
N LYS A 214 -1.15 9.99 17.17
CA LYS A 214 -1.70 9.65 18.48
C LYS A 214 -3.23 9.55 18.52
N LYS A 215 -3.94 10.24 17.63
CA LYS A 215 -5.41 10.16 17.52
C LYS A 215 -5.89 8.85 16.90
N LEU A 216 -5.00 8.12 16.24
CA LEU A 216 -5.26 6.83 15.58
C LEU A 216 -4.81 5.65 16.44
N HIS A 217 -4.34 5.91 17.68
CA HIS A 217 -3.95 4.88 18.62
C HIS A 217 -5.14 4.32 19.38
N ASP A 218 -5.19 3.00 19.48
CA ASP A 218 -5.99 2.28 20.47
C ASP A 218 -5.16 2.00 21.72
N LEU A 219 -5.79 2.11 22.88
CA LEU A 219 -5.09 1.90 24.17
C LEU A 219 -4.71 0.44 24.38
N ASP A 220 -5.44 -0.50 23.78
CA ASP A 220 -5.30 -1.91 24.02
C ASP A 220 -4.35 -2.60 23.03
N PHE A 221 -4.41 -2.25 21.74
CA PHE A 221 -3.72 -3.02 20.70
C PHE A 221 -2.86 -2.21 19.69
N GLY A 222 -2.70 -0.92 19.86
CA GLY A 222 -1.80 -0.10 19.04
C GLY A 222 -2.56 0.85 18.12
N PHE A 223 -2.93 0.47 16.90
CA PHE A 223 -3.63 1.36 15.97
C PHE A 223 -5.03 0.88 15.63
N TYR A 224 -5.99 1.81 15.52
CA TYR A 224 -7.24 1.55 14.79
C TYR A 224 -6.93 1.21 13.33
N ILE A 225 -7.75 0.37 12.71
CA ILE A 225 -7.66 0.16 11.25
C ILE A 225 -7.97 1.47 10.54
N ALA A 226 -9.02 2.15 10.98
CA ALA A 226 -9.43 3.45 10.45
C ALA A 226 -10.25 4.23 11.50
N ILE A 227 -10.47 5.51 11.24
CA ILE A 227 -11.52 6.30 11.90
C ILE A 227 -12.41 6.88 10.81
N ASP A 228 -13.71 6.65 10.91
CA ASP A 228 -14.69 7.21 10.00
C ASP A 228 -15.65 8.18 10.74
N LYS A 229 -16.69 8.67 10.05
CA LYS A 229 -17.65 9.60 10.63
C LYS A 229 -18.37 9.05 11.87
N LEU A 230 -18.48 7.73 12.02
CA LEU A 230 -19.11 7.07 13.17
C LEU A 230 -18.14 6.72 14.29
N GLY A 231 -16.84 7.03 14.12
CA GLY A 231 -15.79 6.77 15.09
C GLY A 231 -14.83 5.65 14.68
N PRO A 232 -14.02 5.13 15.63
CA PRO A 232 -13.00 4.14 15.33
C PRO A 232 -13.54 2.85 14.72
N ILE A 233 -12.84 2.34 13.70
CA ILE A 233 -12.97 0.97 13.18
C ILE A 233 -11.87 0.17 13.85
N LYS A 234 -12.28 -0.61 14.85
CA LYS A 234 -11.39 -1.42 15.69
C LYS A 234 -11.12 -2.78 15.05
N GLY A 235 -10.04 -3.40 15.47
CA GLY A 235 -9.63 -4.74 15.10
C GLY A 235 -8.13 -4.83 14.88
N ILE A 236 -7.59 -6.04 14.99
CA ILE A 236 -6.17 -6.27 14.77
C ILE A 236 -5.95 -6.63 13.31
N SER A 237 -5.09 -5.86 12.66
CA SER A 237 -4.77 -5.96 11.24
C SER A 237 -3.26 -5.93 11.05
N SER A 238 -2.78 -6.63 10.02
CA SER A 238 -1.38 -6.59 9.58
C SER A 238 -0.87 -5.17 9.25
N ASP A 239 -1.78 -4.22 9.00
CA ASP A 239 -1.44 -2.81 8.76
C ASP A 239 -0.54 -2.21 9.86
N MET A 240 -0.67 -2.70 11.10
CA MET A 240 0.19 -2.25 12.20
C MET A 240 1.66 -2.61 11.96
N LEU A 241 1.95 -3.84 11.53
CA LEU A 241 3.31 -4.27 11.19
C LEU A 241 3.76 -3.67 9.85
N HIS A 242 2.86 -3.59 8.86
CA HIS A 242 3.10 -2.96 7.56
C HIS A 242 3.53 -1.50 7.72
N SER A 243 2.93 -0.77 8.67
CA SER A 243 3.25 0.63 8.94
C SER A 243 4.72 0.87 9.32
N LEU A 244 5.39 -0.12 9.93
CA LEU A 244 6.80 -0.03 10.32
C LEU A 244 7.73 0.22 9.13
N PHE A 245 7.34 -0.17 7.91
CA PHE A 245 8.09 0.16 6.71
C PHE A 245 8.17 1.67 6.46
N TYR A 246 7.12 2.41 6.73
CA TYR A 246 7.02 3.84 6.47
C TYR A 246 7.44 4.71 7.65
N LEU A 247 7.33 4.21 8.88
CA LEU A 247 7.72 4.89 10.10
C LEU A 247 9.24 4.83 10.32
N GLU A 248 9.79 5.83 10.99
CA GLU A 248 11.15 5.81 11.56
C GLU A 248 11.06 5.40 13.04
N LYS A 249 12.18 4.92 13.63
CA LYS A 249 12.22 4.52 15.07
C LYS A 249 11.77 5.65 16.01
N SER A 250 12.04 6.90 15.64
CA SER A 250 11.64 8.09 16.42
C SER A 250 10.17 8.46 16.31
N ASP A 251 9.39 7.85 15.41
CA ASP A 251 7.98 8.20 15.18
C ASP A 251 7.02 7.54 16.16
N ILE A 252 7.44 6.44 16.77
CA ILE A 252 6.69 5.68 17.78
C ILE A 252 7.59 5.43 18.98
N ASN A 253 7.02 5.41 20.16
CA ASN A 253 7.76 5.07 21.38
C ASN A 253 7.72 3.56 21.67
N ASP A 254 8.55 3.10 22.62
CA ASP A 254 8.69 1.69 22.95
C ASP A 254 7.38 1.06 23.45
N GLU A 255 6.54 1.81 24.17
CA GLU A 255 5.25 1.33 24.65
C GLU A 255 4.30 1.04 23.48
N GLN A 256 4.22 1.97 22.52
CA GLN A 256 3.42 1.82 21.31
C GLN A 256 3.91 0.64 20.46
N LEU A 257 5.22 0.54 20.27
CA LEU A 257 5.82 -0.60 19.55
C LEU A 257 5.51 -1.92 20.25
N LYS A 258 5.63 -1.98 21.58
CA LYS A 258 5.31 -3.17 22.37
C LYS A 258 3.83 -3.57 22.22
N LYS A 259 2.89 -2.62 22.21
CA LYS A 259 1.46 -2.89 21.96
C LYS A 259 1.24 -3.49 20.58
N ILE A 260 1.81 -2.88 19.52
CA ILE A 260 1.74 -3.40 18.15
C ILE A 260 2.23 -4.84 18.10
N LEU A 261 3.41 -5.13 18.67
CA LEU A 261 4.01 -6.46 18.64
C LEU A 261 3.19 -7.51 19.40
N ASN A 262 2.67 -7.15 20.59
CA ASN A 262 1.86 -8.06 21.37
C ASN A 262 0.53 -8.40 20.69
N SER A 263 -0.14 -7.41 20.12
CA SER A 263 -1.41 -7.61 19.43
C SER A 263 -1.25 -8.37 18.13
N SER A 264 -0.17 -8.12 17.39
CA SER A 264 0.09 -8.81 16.12
C SER A 264 0.36 -10.30 16.26
N LYS A 265 0.59 -10.81 17.48
CA LYS A 265 0.76 -12.28 17.70
C LYS A 265 -0.44 -13.09 17.24
N ILE A 266 -1.66 -12.55 17.38
CA ILE A 266 -2.89 -13.24 16.93
C ILE A 266 -2.95 -13.41 15.41
N LEU A 267 -2.14 -12.64 14.67
CA LEU A 267 -2.04 -12.71 13.21
C LEU A 267 -1.03 -13.75 12.73
N GLU A 268 -0.17 -14.29 13.63
CA GLU A 268 0.86 -15.26 13.26
C GLU A 268 0.23 -16.55 12.73
N THR A 269 0.82 -17.08 11.65
CA THR A 269 0.46 -18.36 11.05
C THR A 269 1.73 -19.14 10.68
N GLU A 270 1.55 -20.35 10.19
CA GLU A 270 2.65 -21.17 9.68
C GLU A 270 3.39 -20.56 8.49
N ILE A 271 2.73 -19.65 7.72
CA ILE A 271 3.30 -19.04 6.50
C ILE A 271 3.49 -17.53 6.57
N GLY A 272 3.36 -16.89 7.73
CA GLY A 272 3.49 -15.45 7.90
C GLY A 272 2.37 -14.81 8.70
N TYR A 273 2.13 -13.52 8.51
CA TYR A 273 1.05 -12.79 9.18
C TYR A 273 -0.19 -12.73 8.29
N ARG A 274 -1.35 -13.15 8.85
CA ARG A 274 -2.65 -12.97 8.17
C ARG A 274 -3.06 -11.49 8.17
N VAL A 275 -3.90 -11.13 7.20
CA VAL A 275 -4.33 -9.75 6.97
C VAL A 275 -5.19 -9.19 8.12
N LEU A 276 -6.10 -9.99 8.66
CA LEU A 276 -7.03 -9.62 9.74
C LEU A 276 -7.06 -10.68 10.84
N GLU A 277 -7.37 -10.27 12.07
CA GLU A 277 -7.60 -11.21 13.18
C GLU A 277 -8.80 -12.13 12.92
N PRO A 278 -8.80 -13.37 13.44
CA PRO A 278 -9.87 -14.34 13.20
C PRO A 278 -11.27 -13.85 13.59
N LYS A 279 -11.38 -13.07 14.68
CA LYS A 279 -12.66 -12.54 15.16
C LYS A 279 -13.26 -11.58 14.14
N LEU A 280 -12.51 -10.54 13.74
CA LEU A 280 -12.97 -9.57 12.73
C LEU A 280 -13.25 -10.26 11.41
N ASP A 281 -12.40 -11.20 11.01
CA ASP A 281 -12.57 -11.99 9.79
C ASP A 281 -13.89 -12.77 9.78
N SER A 282 -14.24 -13.40 10.88
CA SER A 282 -15.52 -14.12 11.03
C SER A 282 -16.74 -13.20 10.97
N GLU A 283 -16.64 -11.98 11.51
CA GLU A 283 -17.69 -10.96 11.45
C GLU A 283 -17.94 -10.46 10.03
N LEU A 284 -16.89 -10.37 9.23
CA LEU A 284 -16.94 -9.91 7.82
C LEU A 284 -17.48 -10.97 6.84
N LYS A 285 -17.68 -12.23 7.27
CA LYS A 285 -18.34 -13.33 6.54
C LYS A 285 -17.89 -13.49 5.09
N GLY A 286 -16.59 -13.69 4.88
CA GLY A 286 -16.05 -13.99 3.54
C GLY A 286 -15.67 -12.76 2.74
N GLY A 287 -15.25 -11.71 3.40
CA GLY A 287 -14.55 -10.60 2.76
C GLY A 287 -13.34 -11.08 1.95
N HIS A 288 -12.90 -10.29 0.98
CA HIS A 288 -11.84 -10.66 0.03
C HIS A 288 -10.56 -11.16 0.71
N TYR A 289 -10.19 -10.61 1.87
CA TYR A 289 -8.98 -11.01 2.61
C TYR A 289 -9.25 -11.94 3.80
N SER A 290 -10.33 -12.73 3.75
CA SER A 290 -10.69 -13.68 4.79
C SER A 290 -9.65 -14.81 4.91
N ASN A 291 -9.07 -14.99 6.11
CA ASN A 291 -8.04 -15.99 6.39
C ASN A 291 -6.81 -15.96 5.48
N GLN A 292 -6.41 -14.77 4.99
CA GLN A 292 -5.39 -14.67 3.96
C GLN A 292 -4.06 -14.16 4.50
N VAL A 293 -3.00 -14.66 3.85
CA VAL A 293 -1.62 -14.17 3.93
C VAL A 293 -1.21 -13.69 2.54
N VAL A 294 -0.85 -12.42 2.43
CA VAL A 294 -0.49 -11.77 1.17
C VAL A 294 1.03 -11.62 1.07
N PRO A 295 1.66 -12.19 0.03
CA PRO A 295 3.13 -12.27 -0.04
C PRO A 295 3.84 -10.91 0.03
N PHE A 296 3.40 -9.91 -0.76
CA PHE A 296 4.10 -8.62 -0.76
C PHE A 296 4.08 -7.95 0.61
N GLU A 297 3.00 -8.11 1.35
CA GLU A 297 2.87 -7.55 2.69
C GLU A 297 3.90 -8.18 3.63
N GLN A 298 4.18 -9.49 3.50
CA GLN A 298 5.22 -10.16 4.29
C GLN A 298 6.60 -9.54 4.02
N ALA A 299 6.93 -9.22 2.76
CA ALA A 299 8.18 -8.56 2.42
C ALA A 299 8.26 -7.14 3.00
N ILE A 300 7.19 -6.37 2.91
CA ILE A 300 7.11 -5.02 3.49
C ILE A 300 7.24 -5.06 5.03
N ILE A 301 6.54 -5.98 5.69
CA ILE A 301 6.67 -6.23 7.14
C ILE A 301 8.10 -6.59 7.49
N HIS A 302 8.74 -7.49 6.71
CA HIS A 302 10.12 -7.90 6.95
C HIS A 302 11.09 -6.71 6.86
N ILE A 303 10.96 -5.84 5.85
CA ILE A 303 11.80 -4.64 5.71
C ILE A 303 11.61 -3.70 6.91
N GLY A 304 10.35 -3.47 7.30
CA GLY A 304 10.04 -2.69 8.51
C GLY A 304 10.67 -3.30 9.76
N ALA A 305 10.51 -4.60 9.94
CA ALA A 305 11.08 -5.35 11.07
C ALA A 305 12.61 -5.29 11.11
N LYS A 306 13.30 -5.32 9.97
CA LYS A 306 14.77 -5.12 9.90
C LYS A 306 15.16 -3.73 10.40
N LYS A 307 14.45 -2.69 9.99
CA LYS A 307 14.70 -1.31 10.42
C LYS A 307 14.53 -1.14 11.94
N PHE A 308 13.54 -1.80 12.52
CA PHE A 308 13.25 -1.77 13.96
C PHE A 308 13.98 -2.88 14.76
N GLU A 309 14.81 -3.71 14.12
CA GLU A 309 15.59 -4.81 14.75
C GLU A 309 14.73 -5.89 15.41
N LEU A 310 13.54 -6.16 14.84
CA LEU A 310 12.53 -7.08 15.37
C LEU A 310 12.72 -8.50 14.83
N LYS A 311 13.66 -9.26 15.40
CA LYS A 311 14.06 -10.61 14.92
C LYS A 311 12.87 -11.57 14.75
N LYS A 312 11.95 -11.62 15.74
CA LYS A 312 10.78 -12.51 15.68
C LYS A 312 9.83 -12.16 14.52
N VAL A 313 9.62 -10.87 14.28
CA VAL A 313 8.78 -10.41 13.15
C VAL A 313 9.43 -10.75 11.81
N GLN A 314 10.77 -10.63 11.71
CA GLN A 314 11.53 -11.05 10.53
C GLN A 314 11.37 -12.55 10.28
N GLU A 315 11.52 -13.38 11.31
CA GLU A 315 11.35 -14.83 11.24
C GLU A 315 9.94 -15.19 10.72
N VAL A 316 8.88 -14.66 11.35
CA VAL A 316 7.50 -14.99 10.97
C VAL A 316 7.20 -14.54 9.55
N SER A 317 7.56 -13.31 9.18
CA SER A 317 7.30 -12.78 7.82
C SER A 317 8.08 -13.51 6.73
N SER A 318 9.21 -14.14 7.05
CA SER A 318 10.00 -14.92 6.08
C SER A 318 9.46 -16.32 5.81
N ARG A 319 8.58 -16.85 6.65
CA ARG A 319 7.95 -18.18 6.46
C ARG A 319 7.17 -18.27 5.15
N ILE A 320 6.76 -17.13 4.57
CA ILE A 320 6.09 -17.11 3.26
C ILE A 320 6.92 -17.80 2.17
N LEU A 321 8.25 -17.82 2.30
CA LEU A 321 9.14 -18.49 1.34
C LEU A 321 8.89 -19.99 1.20
N ASP A 322 8.44 -20.64 2.27
CA ASP A 322 8.23 -22.09 2.32
C ASP A 322 7.09 -22.54 1.39
N VAL A 323 6.25 -21.59 0.94
CA VAL A 323 5.08 -21.86 0.08
C VAL A 323 5.15 -21.15 -1.29
N LEU A 324 6.22 -20.39 -1.58
CA LEU A 324 6.41 -19.69 -2.85
C LEU A 324 7.03 -20.61 -3.94
N ASP A 325 6.44 -21.76 -4.16
CA ASP A 325 6.71 -22.66 -5.31
C ASP A 325 6.07 -22.14 -6.61
N SER A 326 5.01 -21.34 -6.49
CA SER A 326 4.37 -20.54 -7.55
C SER A 326 4.13 -19.14 -7.03
N GLU A 327 3.58 -18.24 -7.87
CA GLU A 327 3.42 -16.82 -7.56
C GLU A 327 1.95 -16.39 -7.53
N PRO A 328 1.09 -17.00 -6.67
CA PRO A 328 -0.31 -16.59 -6.55
C PRO A 328 -0.41 -15.19 -5.89
N GLU A 329 -1.53 -14.53 -6.07
CA GLU A 329 -1.81 -13.26 -5.42
C GLU A 329 -1.70 -13.38 -3.90
N GLN A 330 -2.22 -14.47 -3.35
CA GLN A 330 -2.35 -14.69 -1.91
C GLN A 330 -2.51 -16.15 -1.56
N PHE A 331 -2.38 -16.45 -0.28
CA PHE A 331 -2.64 -17.77 0.30
C PHE A 331 -3.79 -17.69 1.30
N VAL A 332 -4.71 -18.63 1.23
CA VAL A 332 -5.84 -18.78 2.18
C VAL A 332 -5.53 -19.93 3.13
N ILE A 333 -5.65 -19.67 4.43
CA ILE A 333 -5.48 -20.68 5.48
C ILE A 333 -6.87 -21.16 5.88
N LYS A 334 -7.17 -22.42 5.63
CA LYS A 334 -8.46 -23.03 5.97
C LYS A 334 -8.27 -24.43 6.54
N ASN A 335 -8.77 -24.66 7.76
CA ASN A 335 -8.70 -25.96 8.44
C ASN A 335 -7.29 -26.57 8.49
N GLY A 336 -6.27 -25.75 8.81
CA GLY A 336 -4.87 -26.18 8.85
C GLY A 336 -4.25 -26.47 7.47
N SER A 337 -4.92 -26.12 6.37
CA SER A 337 -4.37 -26.24 5.02
C SER A 337 -4.14 -24.88 4.38
N VAL A 338 -3.03 -24.74 3.64
CA VAL A 338 -2.66 -23.56 2.87
C VAL A 338 -3.09 -23.76 1.43
N LYS A 339 -3.90 -22.86 0.88
CA LYS A 339 -4.38 -22.90 -0.50
C LYS A 339 -4.00 -21.62 -1.23
N LYS A 340 -3.53 -21.75 -2.47
CA LYS A 340 -3.28 -20.63 -3.38
C LYS A 340 -4.59 -20.01 -3.83
N SER A 341 -4.62 -18.68 -4.00
CA SER A 341 -5.79 -17.94 -4.41
C SER A 341 -5.39 -16.68 -5.21
N GLY A 342 -6.26 -16.26 -6.11
CA GLY A 342 -6.03 -15.12 -7.01
C GLY A 342 -5.22 -15.52 -8.25
N PRO A 343 -4.84 -14.52 -9.08
CA PRO A 343 -4.02 -14.75 -10.28
C PRO A 343 -2.65 -15.32 -9.94
N ASP A 344 -2.13 -16.14 -10.85
CA ASP A 344 -0.79 -16.74 -10.83
C ASP A 344 -0.27 -16.80 -12.28
N PRO A 345 0.76 -16.04 -12.67
CA PRO A 345 1.64 -15.23 -11.80
C PRO A 345 1.07 -13.88 -11.39
N GLN A 346 1.46 -13.44 -10.18
CA GLN A 346 1.19 -12.11 -9.64
C GLN A 346 2.50 -11.35 -9.45
N LEU A 347 2.55 -10.10 -9.90
CA LEU A 347 3.75 -9.26 -9.94
C LEU A 347 4.38 -9.06 -8.55
N TRP A 348 3.59 -8.69 -7.57
CA TRP A 348 4.08 -8.44 -6.21
C TRP A 348 4.58 -9.69 -5.50
N THR A 349 4.05 -10.88 -5.89
CA THR A 349 4.53 -12.16 -5.34
C THR A 349 5.88 -12.55 -5.93
N ILE A 350 6.07 -12.35 -7.25
CA ILE A 350 7.39 -12.49 -7.89
C ILE A 350 8.40 -11.55 -7.24
N ALA A 351 8.00 -10.29 -6.99
CA ALA A 351 8.85 -9.31 -6.34
C ALA A 351 9.23 -9.71 -4.91
N THR A 352 8.28 -10.27 -4.16
CA THR A 352 8.49 -10.81 -2.82
C THR A 352 9.52 -11.93 -2.81
N LYS A 353 9.36 -12.91 -3.68
CA LYS A 353 10.30 -14.03 -3.83
C LYS A 353 11.71 -13.52 -4.12
N LYS A 354 11.85 -12.62 -5.10
CA LYS A 354 13.14 -12.00 -5.44
C LYS A 354 13.75 -11.18 -4.29
N TYR A 355 12.93 -10.48 -3.52
CA TYR A 355 13.40 -9.76 -2.34
C TYR A 355 14.02 -10.70 -1.31
N PHE A 356 13.30 -11.75 -0.93
CA PHE A 356 13.76 -12.69 0.09
C PHE A 356 14.98 -13.51 -0.38
N GLU A 357 15.02 -13.94 -1.65
CA GLU A 357 16.17 -14.65 -2.22
C GLU A 357 17.48 -13.83 -2.15
N LYS A 358 17.36 -12.49 -2.23
CA LYS A 358 18.52 -11.58 -2.10
C LYS A 358 18.88 -11.26 -0.65
N THR A 359 17.97 -11.49 0.28
CA THR A 359 18.09 -10.97 1.65
C THR A 359 18.42 -12.05 2.67
N ILE A 360 17.97 -13.28 2.46
CA ILE A 360 18.11 -14.41 3.39
C ILE A 360 19.22 -15.36 2.97
N LYS A 361 19.72 -15.28 1.74
CA LYS A 361 20.97 -15.92 1.30
C LYS A 361 22.19 -15.13 1.75
#